data_f6623efbf70f7ee8297fb0f4e4a76340
#
_entry.id   f6623efbf70f7ee8297fb0f4e4a76340
#
_cell.length_a   1.000
_cell.length_b   1.000
_cell.length_c   1.000
_cell.angle_alpha   90.00
_cell.angle_beta   90.00
_cell.angle_gamma   90.00
#
_symmetry.space_group_name_H-M   'P 1'
#
loop_
_entity.id
_entity.type
_entity.pdbx_description
1 polymer ?
#
loop_
_entity_poly.entity_id
_entity_poly.type
_entity_poly.pdbx_seq_one_letter_code
_entity_poly.pdbx_strand_id
1 'polypeptide(L)'
;MRINSHEKRIISVVFTGLLTLLLNIQPAYAHTKLVSASPTANSAVENWPTQIILEFDEELQNLGPEKANFLVVNNSVGDQVSETDEIIDSNKLLVSLSPNEIKGPVLVYYRVVSTDGHPVEGEYKFTYGADEVSPEGVIESKEKKLPITVYLASAVFIVSGLFFGIYSYRRRNQS
;
A
#
# COMPACT_ATOMS: atom_id res chain seq x y z
N MET A 1 -30.14 13.90 41.39
CA MET A 1 -28.73 13.92 41.79
C MET A 1 -28.02 15.07 41.09
N ARG A 2 -27.71 16.17 41.85
CA ARG A 2 -27.03 17.36 41.29
C ARG A 2 -25.55 17.06 41.22
N ILE A 3 -25.00 16.92 40.01
CA ILE A 3 -23.55 16.79 39.78
C ILE A 3 -22.88 18.09 40.28
N ASN A 4 -21.91 17.91 41.18
CA ASN A 4 -21.21 19.04 41.82
C ASN A 4 -20.31 19.75 40.76
N SER A 5 -20.03 21.04 40.98
CA SER A 5 -19.24 21.84 40.05
C SER A 5 -17.81 21.26 39.80
N HIS A 6 -17.25 20.58 40.79
CA HIS A 6 -15.96 19.85 40.67
C HIS A 6 -16.06 18.66 39.76
N GLU A 7 -17.12 17.85 39.86
CA GLU A 7 -17.34 16.67 38.98
C GLU A 7 -17.51 17.09 37.52
N LYS A 8 -18.23 18.20 37.26
CA LYS A 8 -18.38 18.76 35.91
C LYS A 8 -17.05 19.16 35.28
N ARG A 9 -16.16 19.76 36.07
CA ARG A 9 -14.81 20.15 35.60
C ARG A 9 -13.97 18.92 35.30
N ILE A 10 -13.98 17.90 36.16
CA ILE A 10 -13.25 16.65 35.92
C ILE A 10 -13.75 15.95 34.66
N ILE A 11 -15.06 15.82 34.49
CA ILE A 11 -15.68 15.22 33.30
C ILE A 11 -15.28 16.00 32.03
N SER A 12 -15.29 17.34 32.09
CA SER A 12 -14.90 18.18 30.95
C SER A 12 -13.43 17.98 30.59
N VAL A 13 -12.52 17.93 31.57
CA VAL A 13 -11.07 17.72 31.33
C VAL A 13 -10.81 16.34 30.77
N VAL A 14 -11.45 15.29 31.31
CA VAL A 14 -11.33 13.92 30.81
C VAL A 14 -11.86 13.80 29.38
N PHE A 15 -13.00 14.41 29.10
CA PHE A 15 -13.60 14.41 27.77
C PHE A 15 -12.73 15.16 26.74
N THR A 16 -12.19 16.33 27.13
CA THR A 16 -11.28 17.09 26.27
C THR A 16 -9.98 16.31 26.03
N GLY A 17 -9.42 15.68 27.06
CA GLY A 17 -8.22 14.86 26.94
C GLY A 17 -8.43 13.62 26.04
N LEU A 18 -9.59 12.97 26.14
CA LEU A 18 -9.95 11.86 25.27
C LEU A 18 -10.17 12.30 23.83
N LEU A 19 -10.79 13.47 23.63
CA LEU A 19 -11.01 14.03 22.30
C LEU A 19 -9.70 14.44 21.62
N THR A 20 -8.76 15.04 22.36
CA THR A 20 -7.42 15.36 21.82
C THR A 20 -6.60 14.10 21.50
N LEU A 21 -6.75 13.02 22.27
CA LEU A 21 -6.10 11.75 21.99
C LEU A 21 -6.64 11.12 20.69
N LEU A 22 -7.95 11.18 20.45
CA LEU A 22 -8.58 10.66 19.23
C LEU A 22 -8.24 11.46 17.97
N LEU A 23 -7.93 12.74 18.09
CA LEU A 23 -7.56 13.61 16.97
C LEU A 23 -6.10 13.41 16.50
N ASN A 24 -5.27 12.71 17.28
CA ASN A 24 -3.87 12.44 16.94
C ASN A 24 -3.62 11.04 16.35
N ILE A 25 -4.68 10.30 15.97
CA ILE A 25 -4.51 9.05 15.25
C ILE A 25 -4.13 9.38 13.80
N GLN A 26 -2.84 9.55 13.56
CA GLN A 26 -2.28 9.61 12.21
C GLN A 26 -2.37 8.20 11.63
N PRO A 27 -2.94 8.00 10.42
CA PRO A 27 -2.79 6.73 9.75
C PRO A 27 -1.29 6.51 9.50
N ALA A 28 -0.71 5.51 10.14
CA ALA A 28 0.61 5.04 9.77
C ALA A 28 0.47 4.37 8.39
N TYR A 29 0.94 5.03 7.34
CA TYR A 29 1.11 4.43 6.02
C TYR A 29 2.38 3.57 6.09
N ALA A 30 2.25 2.37 6.63
CA ALA A 30 3.28 1.35 6.63
C ALA A 30 3.08 0.44 5.39
N HIS A 31 3.22 1.00 4.19
CA HIS A 31 3.16 0.21 2.96
C HIS A 31 4.40 0.54 2.14
N THR A 32 5.30 -0.42 2.08
CA THR A 32 6.45 -0.42 1.17
C THR A 32 6.00 -0.11 -0.26
N LYS A 33 6.66 0.85 -0.90
CA LYS A 33 6.36 1.29 -2.27
C LYS A 33 7.55 1.03 -3.18
N LEU A 34 7.26 0.61 -4.39
CA LEU A 34 8.26 0.57 -5.46
C LEU A 34 8.65 2.01 -5.82
N VAL A 35 9.93 2.34 -5.63
CA VAL A 35 10.50 3.66 -5.91
C VAL A 35 11.13 3.70 -7.30
N SER A 36 11.80 2.60 -7.68
CA SER A 36 12.55 2.51 -8.93
C SER A 36 12.50 1.09 -9.48
N ALA A 37 12.51 0.96 -10.80
CA ALA A 37 12.62 -0.29 -11.51
C ALA A 37 13.58 -0.17 -12.70
N SER A 38 14.34 -1.22 -12.97
CA SER A 38 15.16 -1.36 -14.14
C SER A 38 14.89 -2.69 -14.85
N PRO A 39 14.34 -2.68 -16.09
CA PRO A 39 13.90 -1.52 -16.87
C PRO A 39 12.78 -0.74 -16.20
N THR A 40 12.70 0.57 -16.49
CA THR A 40 11.67 1.45 -15.92
C THR A 40 10.28 1.09 -16.43
N ALA A 41 9.27 1.27 -15.60
CA ALA A 41 7.87 1.07 -16.00
C ALA A 41 7.50 1.91 -17.22
N ASN A 42 6.81 1.29 -18.19
CA ASN A 42 6.39 1.88 -19.46
C ASN A 42 7.54 2.35 -20.37
N SER A 43 8.78 1.97 -20.10
CA SER A 43 9.91 2.24 -21.00
C SER A 43 9.97 1.24 -22.16
N ALA A 44 10.68 1.61 -23.21
CA ALA A 44 11.11 0.72 -24.28
C ALA A 44 12.61 0.46 -24.16
N VAL A 45 13.03 -0.79 -24.36
CA VAL A 45 14.43 -1.20 -24.38
C VAL A 45 14.76 -1.89 -25.70
N GLU A 46 15.87 -1.50 -26.32
CA GLU A 46 16.32 -2.10 -27.59
C GLU A 46 16.97 -3.48 -27.36
N ASN A 47 17.72 -3.60 -26.27
CA ASN A 47 18.44 -4.81 -25.91
C ASN A 47 17.70 -5.54 -24.78
N TRP A 48 17.66 -6.86 -24.86
CA TRP A 48 17.11 -7.68 -23.78
C TRP A 48 17.93 -7.49 -22.50
N PRO A 49 17.30 -7.12 -21.39
CA PRO A 49 18.01 -6.97 -20.12
C PRO A 49 18.43 -8.35 -19.58
N THR A 50 19.54 -8.39 -18.87
CA THR A 50 20.02 -9.63 -18.22
C THR A 50 19.39 -9.87 -16.85
N GLN A 51 18.82 -8.81 -16.26
CA GLN A 51 18.21 -8.86 -14.94
C GLN A 51 17.14 -7.79 -14.79
N ILE A 52 16.22 -8.01 -13.85
CA ILE A 52 15.31 -6.98 -13.32
C ILE A 52 15.80 -6.55 -11.95
N ILE A 53 15.77 -5.25 -11.69
CA ILE A 53 16.08 -4.66 -10.38
C ILE A 53 14.89 -3.83 -9.95
N LEU A 54 14.35 -4.12 -8.78
CA LEU A 54 13.31 -3.34 -8.13
C LEU A 54 13.87 -2.72 -6.86
N GLU A 55 13.64 -1.43 -6.64
CA GLU A 55 14.05 -0.70 -5.45
C GLU A 55 12.82 -0.14 -4.73
N PHE A 56 12.75 -0.37 -3.44
CA PHE A 56 11.63 0.01 -2.58
C PHE A 56 12.04 1.12 -1.60
N ASP A 57 11.08 1.81 -1.01
CA ASP A 57 11.32 2.86 -0.02
C ASP A 57 11.69 2.31 1.37
N GLU A 58 11.51 1.00 1.61
CA GLU A 58 11.84 0.32 2.85
C GLU A 58 12.68 -0.94 2.59
N GLU A 59 13.41 -1.38 3.60
CA GLU A 59 14.16 -2.63 3.55
C GLU A 59 13.23 -3.84 3.45
N LEU A 60 13.66 -4.84 2.69
CA LEU A 60 12.94 -6.08 2.49
C LEU A 60 13.40 -7.15 3.48
N GLN A 61 12.46 -7.99 3.92
CA GLN A 61 12.82 -9.15 4.72
C GLN A 61 13.56 -10.19 3.87
N ASN A 62 14.70 -10.64 4.36
CA ASN A 62 15.40 -11.80 3.80
C ASN A 62 15.17 -13.01 4.73
N LEU A 63 14.18 -13.83 4.41
CA LEU A 63 13.79 -15.01 5.20
C LEU A 63 14.57 -16.28 4.82
N GLY A 64 15.67 -16.12 4.10
CA GLY A 64 16.52 -17.26 3.70
C GLY A 64 15.78 -18.21 2.72
N PRO A 65 15.74 -19.53 3.00
CA PRO A 65 15.15 -20.51 2.07
C PRO A 65 13.62 -20.39 1.93
N GLU A 66 12.94 -19.73 2.84
CA GLU A 66 11.52 -19.44 2.70
C GLU A 66 11.34 -18.21 1.80
N LYS A 67 11.00 -18.47 0.54
CA LYS A 67 10.80 -17.44 -0.48
C LYS A 67 9.54 -16.61 -0.19
N ALA A 68 9.67 -15.58 0.67
CA ALA A 68 8.61 -14.61 0.90
C ALA A 68 8.55 -13.55 -0.21
N ASN A 69 9.71 -13.29 -0.85
CA ASN A 69 9.87 -12.34 -1.94
C ASN A 69 10.06 -13.12 -3.23
N PHE A 70 9.34 -12.74 -4.28
CA PHE A 70 9.52 -13.30 -5.61
C PHE A 70 9.19 -12.30 -6.70
N LEU A 71 9.74 -12.55 -7.88
CA LEU A 71 9.53 -11.75 -9.07
C LEU A 71 9.35 -12.69 -10.26
N VAL A 72 8.25 -12.50 -10.99
CA VAL A 72 7.93 -13.25 -12.20
C VAL A 72 7.90 -12.30 -13.39
N VAL A 73 8.63 -12.66 -14.45
CA VAL A 73 8.66 -11.88 -15.69
C VAL A 73 8.15 -12.77 -16.83
N ASN A 74 7.13 -12.27 -17.51
CA ASN A 74 6.56 -12.95 -18.67
C ASN A 74 6.79 -12.11 -19.94
N ASN A 75 7.23 -12.78 -21.01
CA ASN A 75 7.37 -12.18 -22.33
C ASN A 75 5.99 -11.92 -22.99
N SER A 76 5.98 -11.35 -24.19
CA SER A 76 4.77 -10.95 -24.89
C SER A 76 3.83 -12.10 -25.28
N VAL A 77 4.30 -13.34 -25.26
CA VAL A 77 3.47 -14.55 -25.53
C VAL A 77 3.08 -15.29 -24.25
N GLY A 78 3.53 -14.79 -23.07
CA GLY A 78 3.17 -15.35 -21.77
C GLY A 78 4.15 -16.35 -21.19
N ASP A 79 5.29 -16.59 -21.85
CA ASP A 79 6.31 -17.47 -21.29
C ASP A 79 7.06 -16.79 -20.16
N GLN A 80 7.27 -17.51 -19.06
CA GLN A 80 8.10 -17.02 -17.96
C GLN A 80 9.58 -17.00 -18.39
N VAL A 81 10.21 -15.83 -18.26
CA VAL A 81 11.61 -15.60 -18.61
C VAL A 81 12.48 -15.19 -17.42
N SER A 82 11.90 -15.08 -16.23
CA SER A 82 12.66 -14.88 -14.98
C SER A 82 13.19 -16.21 -14.46
N GLU A 83 14.43 -16.16 -13.96
CA GLU A 83 15.00 -17.26 -13.18
C GLU A 83 14.39 -17.29 -11.77
N THR A 84 14.78 -18.30 -10.97
CA THR A 84 14.35 -18.44 -9.57
C THR A 84 15.49 -18.16 -8.59
N ASP A 85 16.28 -17.14 -8.91
CA ASP A 85 17.53 -16.76 -8.25
C ASP A 85 17.39 -15.42 -7.50
N GLU A 86 16.22 -15.13 -6.94
CA GLU A 86 15.93 -13.89 -6.26
C GLU A 86 17.00 -13.52 -5.23
N ILE A 87 17.58 -12.34 -5.37
CA ILE A 87 18.56 -11.76 -4.45
C ILE A 87 17.92 -10.54 -3.77
N ILE A 88 17.95 -10.54 -2.44
CA ILE A 88 17.57 -9.38 -1.63
C ILE A 88 18.84 -8.68 -1.17
N ASP A 89 18.96 -7.40 -1.53
CA ASP A 89 20.03 -6.51 -1.09
C ASP A 89 19.42 -5.24 -0.47
N SER A 90 19.26 -5.26 0.85
CA SER A 90 18.61 -4.21 1.64
C SER A 90 17.18 -3.94 1.14
N ASN A 91 16.96 -2.86 0.41
CA ASN A 91 15.67 -2.45 -0.15
C ASN A 91 15.50 -2.85 -1.64
N LYS A 92 16.37 -3.73 -2.16
CA LYS A 92 16.34 -4.14 -3.56
C LYS A 92 16.03 -5.62 -3.72
N LEU A 93 15.22 -5.91 -4.74
CA LEU A 93 14.98 -7.25 -5.24
C LEU A 93 15.55 -7.36 -6.65
N LEU A 94 16.43 -8.33 -6.85
CA LEU A 94 17.07 -8.62 -8.13
C LEU A 94 16.71 -10.03 -8.58
N VAL A 95 16.49 -10.20 -9.89
CA VAL A 95 16.25 -11.50 -10.52
C VAL A 95 16.91 -11.51 -11.88
N SER A 96 17.61 -12.60 -12.22
CA SER A 96 18.18 -12.82 -13.56
C SER A 96 17.11 -13.18 -14.58
N LEU A 97 17.34 -12.80 -15.82
CA LEU A 97 16.49 -13.17 -16.94
C LEU A 97 17.18 -14.16 -17.86
N SER A 98 16.45 -15.19 -18.27
CA SER A 98 16.84 -16.09 -19.36
C SER A 98 16.90 -15.32 -20.68
N PRO A 99 17.74 -15.75 -21.63
CA PRO A 99 17.76 -15.19 -22.97
C PRO A 99 16.37 -15.21 -23.62
N ASN A 100 15.96 -14.10 -24.22
CA ASN A 100 14.68 -14.02 -24.93
C ASN A 100 14.84 -13.19 -26.21
N GLU A 101 14.35 -13.72 -27.32
CA GLU A 101 14.33 -13.04 -28.62
C GLU A 101 12.94 -12.50 -29.00
N ILE A 102 11.93 -12.84 -28.22
CA ILE A 102 10.54 -12.48 -28.49
C ILE A 102 10.30 -11.04 -28.08
N LYS A 103 10.11 -10.18 -29.08
CA LYS A 103 9.85 -8.75 -28.91
C LYS A 103 8.40 -8.47 -28.50
N GLY A 104 8.20 -7.31 -27.86
CA GLY A 104 6.88 -6.85 -27.46
C GLY A 104 6.77 -6.51 -25.99
N PRO A 105 5.54 -6.34 -25.46
CA PRO A 105 5.32 -6.00 -24.06
C PRO A 105 5.77 -7.14 -23.13
N VAL A 106 6.47 -6.78 -22.08
CA VAL A 106 6.95 -7.67 -21.02
C VAL A 106 6.25 -7.29 -19.73
N LEU A 107 5.64 -8.27 -19.07
CA LEU A 107 4.94 -8.08 -17.79
C LEU A 107 5.87 -8.52 -16.66
N VAL A 108 6.05 -7.64 -15.68
CA VAL A 108 6.77 -7.91 -14.44
C VAL A 108 5.77 -7.91 -13.30
N TYR A 109 5.66 -9.02 -12.59
CA TYR A 109 4.88 -9.16 -11.36
C TYR A 109 5.81 -9.41 -10.19
N TYR A 110 5.56 -8.78 -9.06
CA TYR A 110 6.37 -8.97 -7.86
C TYR A 110 5.52 -9.08 -6.60
N ARG A 111 6.07 -9.81 -5.64
CA ARG A 111 5.62 -9.80 -4.25
C ARG A 111 6.84 -9.66 -3.35
N VAL A 112 6.78 -8.70 -2.43
CA VAL A 112 7.83 -8.45 -1.44
C VAL A 112 7.22 -8.34 -0.05
N VAL A 113 8.02 -8.64 0.96
CA VAL A 113 7.66 -8.44 2.36
C VAL A 113 8.67 -7.47 2.95
N SER A 114 8.19 -6.34 3.44
CA SER A 114 9.02 -5.35 4.13
C SER A 114 9.38 -5.80 5.55
N THR A 115 10.31 -5.09 6.18
CA THR A 115 10.77 -5.40 7.54
C THR A 115 9.67 -5.30 8.59
N ASP A 116 8.58 -4.58 8.30
CA ASP A 116 7.37 -4.52 9.13
C ASP A 116 6.48 -5.79 9.04
N GLY A 117 6.81 -6.71 8.13
CA GLY A 117 6.12 -8.00 7.95
C GLY A 117 4.91 -7.96 7.04
N HIS A 118 4.58 -6.83 6.41
CA HIS A 118 3.45 -6.75 5.49
C HIS A 118 3.85 -7.08 4.05
N PRO A 119 3.13 -8.00 3.38
CA PRO A 119 3.36 -8.28 1.98
C PRO A 119 2.81 -7.17 1.08
N VAL A 120 3.58 -6.80 0.08
CA VAL A 120 3.19 -5.87 -0.99
C VAL A 120 3.32 -6.57 -2.33
N GLU A 121 2.30 -6.46 -3.16
CA GLU A 121 2.25 -7.02 -4.50
C GLU A 121 2.05 -5.90 -5.51
N GLY A 122 2.65 -6.05 -6.69
CA GLY A 122 2.47 -5.12 -7.78
C GLY A 122 2.89 -5.68 -9.11
N GLU A 123 2.55 -4.93 -10.15
CA GLU A 123 2.93 -5.27 -11.52
C GLU A 123 3.27 -4.00 -12.30
N TYR A 124 4.15 -4.15 -13.28
CA TYR A 124 4.38 -3.13 -14.29
C TYR A 124 4.79 -3.78 -15.62
N LYS A 125 4.83 -2.98 -16.68
CA LYS A 125 5.21 -3.41 -18.02
C LYS A 125 6.34 -2.54 -18.56
N PHE A 126 7.20 -3.14 -19.38
CA PHE A 126 8.08 -2.45 -20.29
C PHE A 126 7.99 -3.11 -21.67
N THR A 127 8.55 -2.51 -22.71
CA THR A 127 8.52 -3.06 -24.07
C THR A 127 9.92 -3.40 -24.51
N TYR A 128 10.11 -4.62 -25.04
CA TYR A 128 11.38 -5.04 -25.64
C TYR A 128 11.33 -4.94 -27.16
N GLY A 129 12.33 -4.31 -27.75
CA GLY A 129 12.52 -4.24 -29.21
C GLY A 129 11.55 -3.32 -29.95
N ALA A 130 10.98 -2.32 -29.28
CA ALA A 130 10.20 -1.27 -29.92
C ALA A 130 11.06 -0.02 -30.11
N ASP A 131 11.04 0.54 -31.32
CA ASP A 131 11.44 1.91 -31.56
C ASP A 131 10.44 2.83 -30.85
N GLU A 132 10.91 3.65 -29.92
CA GLU A 132 10.22 4.65 -29.11
C GLU A 132 8.67 4.54 -29.04
N VAL A 133 8.15 3.94 -27.98
CA VAL A 133 6.72 4.04 -27.65
C VAL A 133 6.52 5.22 -26.72
N SER A 134 5.68 6.18 -27.19
CA SER A 134 5.22 7.32 -26.41
C SER A 134 4.72 6.92 -25.01
N PRO A 135 5.01 7.69 -23.97
CA PRO A 135 4.58 7.36 -22.60
C PRO A 135 3.09 7.66 -22.41
N GLU A 136 2.24 6.73 -22.76
CA GLU A 136 0.83 6.77 -22.36
C GLU A 136 0.52 5.64 -21.39
N GLY A 137 0.26 6.03 -20.16
CA GLY A 137 -0.29 5.14 -19.14
C GLY A 137 0.54 5.02 -17.87
N VAL A 138 0.48 6.06 -17.04
CA VAL A 138 0.77 5.94 -15.61
C VAL A 138 -0.18 4.88 -15.04
N ILE A 139 0.34 3.71 -14.68
CA ILE A 139 -0.43 2.77 -13.87
C ILE A 139 -0.49 3.36 -12.47
N GLU A 140 -1.53 4.15 -12.26
CA GLU A 140 -1.95 4.56 -10.93
C GLU A 140 -2.17 3.29 -10.11
N SER A 141 -1.33 3.06 -9.10
CA SER A 141 -1.66 2.09 -8.07
C SER A 141 -3.04 2.50 -7.55
N LYS A 142 -4.07 1.73 -7.85
CA LYS A 142 -5.41 1.95 -7.32
C LYS A 142 -5.32 1.82 -5.80
N GLU A 143 -5.05 2.95 -5.13
CA GLU A 143 -5.40 3.08 -3.73
C GLU A 143 -6.87 2.67 -3.62
N LYS A 144 -7.11 1.60 -2.92
CA LYS A 144 -8.46 1.09 -2.67
C LYS A 144 -9.14 2.07 -1.71
N LYS A 145 -9.54 3.24 -2.25
CA LYS A 145 -10.33 4.21 -1.50
C LYS A 145 -11.58 3.48 -1.03
N LEU A 146 -11.78 3.46 0.28
CA LEU A 146 -12.98 2.88 0.86
C LEU A 146 -14.19 3.51 0.17
N PRO A 147 -15.19 2.70 -0.22
CA PRO A 147 -16.36 3.22 -0.90
C PRO A 147 -17.05 4.26 -0.01
N ILE A 148 -17.56 5.33 -0.63
CA ILE A 148 -18.19 6.47 0.05
C ILE A 148 -19.28 6.03 1.04
N THR A 149 -19.88 4.87 0.82
CA THR A 149 -20.85 4.24 1.71
C THR A 149 -20.30 3.94 3.11
N VAL A 150 -18.99 3.66 3.24
CA VAL A 150 -18.34 3.42 4.54
C VAL A 150 -18.27 4.72 5.33
N TYR A 151 -17.91 5.83 4.68
CA TYR A 151 -17.87 7.14 5.33
C TYR A 151 -19.27 7.62 5.74
N LEU A 152 -20.26 7.40 4.89
CA LEU A 152 -21.66 7.72 5.20
C LEU A 152 -22.19 6.90 6.38
N ALA A 153 -21.91 5.60 6.42
CA ALA A 153 -22.30 4.74 7.53
C ALA A 153 -21.65 5.20 8.85
N SER A 154 -20.37 5.53 8.83
CA SER A 154 -19.66 6.06 10.01
C SER A 154 -20.24 7.37 10.50
N ALA A 155 -20.58 8.30 9.58
CA ALA A 155 -21.20 9.57 9.93
C ALA A 155 -22.57 9.38 10.59
N VAL A 156 -23.41 8.49 10.07
CA VAL A 156 -24.73 8.15 10.66
C VAL A 156 -24.57 7.57 12.07
N PHE A 157 -23.60 6.69 12.30
CA PHE A 157 -23.33 6.15 13.63
C PHE A 157 -22.92 7.22 14.64
N ILE A 158 -22.04 8.13 14.25
CA ILE A 158 -21.58 9.23 15.11
C ILE A 158 -22.74 10.15 15.45
N VAL A 159 -23.53 10.58 14.48
CA VAL A 159 -24.70 11.46 14.69
C VAL A 159 -25.74 10.79 15.57
N SER A 160 -26.04 9.51 15.34
CA SER A 160 -26.98 8.74 16.15
C SER A 160 -26.52 8.59 17.61
N GLY A 161 -25.22 8.33 17.83
CA GLY A 161 -24.62 8.25 19.16
C GLY A 161 -24.71 9.57 19.93
N LEU A 162 -24.40 10.68 19.25
CA LEU A 162 -24.53 12.02 19.83
C LEU A 162 -25.98 12.38 20.18
N PHE A 163 -26.91 12.08 19.27
CA PHE A 163 -28.33 12.32 19.50
C PHE A 163 -28.86 11.53 20.71
N PHE A 164 -28.51 10.25 20.80
CA PHE A 164 -28.90 9.39 21.92
C PHE A 164 -28.27 9.86 23.25
N GLY A 165 -27.00 10.28 23.21
CA GLY A 165 -26.31 10.84 24.37
C GLY A 165 -26.98 12.11 24.89
N ILE A 166 -27.29 13.06 23.99
CA ILE A 166 -27.98 14.32 24.34
C ILE A 166 -29.40 14.04 24.84
N TYR A 167 -30.12 13.13 24.18
CA TYR A 167 -31.48 12.74 24.59
C TYR A 167 -31.49 12.11 26.01
N SER A 168 -30.59 11.17 26.26
CA SER A 168 -30.44 10.51 27.57
C SER A 168 -30.06 11.52 28.67
N TYR A 169 -29.16 12.45 28.36
CA TYR A 169 -28.76 13.52 29.28
C TYR A 169 -29.93 14.47 29.64
N ARG A 170 -30.71 14.88 28.62
CA ARG A 170 -31.88 15.76 28.85
C ARG A 170 -32.96 15.06 29.66
N ARG A 171 -33.23 13.79 29.42
CA ARG A 171 -34.23 13.01 30.15
C ARG A 171 -33.87 12.84 31.64
N ARG A 172 -32.58 12.68 31.96
CA ARG A 172 -32.11 12.59 33.36
C ARG A 172 -32.23 13.93 34.13
N ASN A 173 -32.20 15.04 33.44
CA ASN A 173 -32.30 16.35 34.09
C ASN A 173 -33.75 16.85 34.27
N GLN A 174 -34.74 16.12 33.77
CA GLN A 174 -36.17 16.47 33.90
C GLN A 174 -36.90 15.62 34.95
N SER A 175 -36.19 14.67 35.58
CA SER A 175 -36.65 13.90 36.74
C SER A 175 -35.98 14.44 38.00
#